data_fd8a2a8866546a000e20b93267d0be86
#
_entry.id   fd8a2a8866546a000e20b93267d0be86
#
_cell.length_a   1.000
_cell.length_b   1.000
_cell.length_c   1.000
_cell.angle_alpha   90.00
_cell.angle_beta   90.00
_cell.angle_gamma   90.00
#
_symmetry.space_group_name_H-M   'P 1'
#
loop_
_entity.id
_entity.type
_entity.pdbx_description
1 polymer ?
#
loop_
_entity_poly.entity_id
_entity_poly.type
_entity_poly.pdbx_seq_one_letter_code
_entity_poly.pdbx_strand_id
1 'polypeptide(L)'
;MTDRTRARTLAKLAIERGDPVGWFEQLYAEASRGDAIVPWADLAPNPHVVEWLEREAPPPGRALDIGCGLGDTAEDLARRGFEVVAFDVSASAIDAARRRFPESRVDYRVADLLRLPADFAGAFDLVIECYTLQVLPPEARAEATAALRRLPRPGGSLLVVARGREPEEPSGQMPWPLTRAEVEAIATPDLALARFEDFLDREDPPVRRLRALFRRAGG
;
A
#
# COMPACT_ATOMS: atom_id res chain seq x y z
N MET A 1 22.14 -2.04 2.45
CA MET A 1 21.41 -0.84 1.92
C MET A 1 20.89 -1.18 0.54
N THR A 2 19.58 -1.31 0.38
CA THR A 2 18.96 -1.74 -0.89
C THR A 2 19.14 -0.65 -1.93
N ASP A 3 19.69 -0.97 -3.09
CA ASP A 3 19.89 0.01 -4.17
C ASP A 3 18.54 0.43 -4.77
N ARG A 4 18.16 1.69 -4.59
CA ARG A 4 16.93 2.29 -5.13
C ARG A 4 17.17 3.10 -6.40
N THR A 5 18.39 3.12 -6.92
CA THR A 5 18.80 3.98 -8.04
C THR A 5 17.95 3.73 -9.27
N ARG A 6 17.77 2.45 -9.65
CA ARG A 6 16.97 2.10 -10.84
C ARG A 6 15.52 2.54 -10.69
N ALA A 7 14.88 2.23 -9.56
CA ALA A 7 13.50 2.62 -9.28
C ALA A 7 13.31 4.14 -9.35
N ARG A 8 14.22 4.93 -8.75
CA ARG A 8 14.17 6.39 -8.79
C ARG A 8 14.34 6.95 -10.19
N THR A 9 15.24 6.37 -11.01
CA THR A 9 15.43 6.77 -12.40
C THR A 9 14.16 6.54 -13.22
N LEU A 10 13.56 5.35 -13.10
CA LEU A 10 12.33 5.01 -13.80
C LEU A 10 11.17 5.91 -13.38
N ALA A 11 11.00 6.12 -12.06
CA ALA A 11 9.96 7.00 -11.53
C ALA A 11 10.10 8.43 -12.06
N LYS A 12 11.31 9.01 -12.02
CA LYS A 12 11.56 10.36 -12.55
C LYS A 12 11.15 10.48 -14.01
N LEU A 13 11.63 9.56 -14.86
CA LEU A 13 11.34 9.59 -16.30
C LEU A 13 9.84 9.40 -16.61
N ALA A 14 9.13 8.59 -15.84
CA ALA A 14 7.71 8.36 -16.03
C ALA A 14 6.89 9.59 -15.60
N ILE A 15 7.18 10.16 -14.45
CA ILE A 15 6.51 11.36 -13.93
C ILE A 15 6.71 12.56 -14.87
N GLU A 16 7.92 12.77 -15.41
CA GLU A 16 8.20 13.82 -16.40
C GLU A 16 7.36 13.67 -17.69
N ARG A 17 6.86 12.47 -17.97
CA ARG A 17 5.96 12.18 -19.10
C ARG A 17 4.47 12.19 -18.71
N GLY A 18 4.15 12.54 -17.47
CA GLY A 18 2.77 12.55 -16.95
C GLY A 18 2.22 11.16 -16.60
N ASP A 19 3.09 10.16 -16.44
CA ASP A 19 2.70 8.81 -16.04
C ASP A 19 3.22 8.51 -14.62
N PRO A 20 2.42 8.75 -13.57
CA PRO A 20 2.86 8.60 -12.19
C PRO A 20 3.06 7.14 -11.75
N VAL A 21 2.54 6.16 -12.50
CA VAL A 21 2.49 4.76 -12.06
C VAL A 21 3.09 3.75 -13.03
N GLY A 22 3.26 4.06 -14.31
CA GLY A 22 3.73 3.11 -15.33
C GLY A 22 5.17 2.59 -15.12
N TRP A 23 5.98 3.30 -14.34
CA TRP A 23 7.33 2.87 -14.00
C TRP A 23 7.38 1.61 -13.11
N PHE A 24 6.31 1.31 -12.37
CA PHE A 24 6.23 0.08 -11.59
C PHE A 24 6.24 -1.15 -12.50
N GLU A 25 5.43 -1.14 -13.57
CA GLU A 25 5.43 -2.24 -14.54
C GLU A 25 6.83 -2.44 -15.14
N GLN A 26 7.48 -1.36 -15.53
CA GLN A 26 8.84 -1.47 -16.11
C GLN A 26 9.83 -2.08 -15.10
N LEU A 27 9.80 -1.66 -13.82
CA LEU A 27 10.69 -2.17 -12.80
C LEU A 27 10.44 -3.66 -12.51
N TYR A 28 9.17 -4.08 -12.36
CA TYR A 28 8.84 -5.49 -12.11
C TYR A 28 9.15 -6.37 -13.34
N ALA A 29 8.92 -5.88 -14.55
CA ALA A 29 9.29 -6.59 -15.78
C ALA A 29 10.81 -6.75 -15.91
N GLU A 30 11.60 -5.74 -15.60
CA GLU A 30 13.08 -5.85 -15.53
C GLU A 30 13.51 -6.85 -14.45
N ALA A 31 12.91 -6.77 -13.25
CA ALA A 31 13.23 -7.68 -12.15
C ALA A 31 12.90 -9.14 -12.49
N SER A 32 11.79 -9.39 -13.20
CA SER A 32 11.41 -10.74 -13.62
C SER A 32 12.42 -11.42 -14.57
N ARG A 33 13.25 -10.62 -15.25
CA ARG A 33 14.34 -11.09 -16.12
C ARG A 33 15.71 -11.11 -15.42
N GLY A 34 15.78 -10.64 -14.17
CA GLY A 34 17.04 -10.50 -13.44
C GLY A 34 17.82 -9.22 -13.74
N ASP A 35 17.24 -8.27 -14.48
CA ASP A 35 17.89 -7.03 -14.91
C ASP A 35 17.79 -5.92 -13.85
N ALA A 36 16.92 -6.07 -12.85
CA ALA A 36 16.72 -5.11 -11.78
C ALA A 36 16.37 -5.79 -10.45
N ILE A 37 16.42 -5.01 -9.36
CA ILE A 37 15.94 -5.40 -8.04
C ILE A 37 14.72 -4.52 -7.69
N VAL A 38 13.68 -5.12 -7.11
CA VAL A 38 12.56 -4.41 -6.51
C VAL A 38 12.92 -4.07 -5.06
N PRO A 39 13.24 -2.82 -4.72
CA PRO A 39 13.88 -2.47 -3.45
C PRO A 39 13.02 -2.62 -2.19
N TRP A 40 11.74 -2.94 -2.34
CA TRP A 40 10.77 -3.14 -1.27
C TRP A 40 10.21 -4.55 -1.22
N ALA A 41 10.72 -5.46 -2.07
CA ALA A 41 10.30 -6.85 -2.10
C ALA A 41 11.11 -7.67 -1.10
N ASP A 42 10.73 -7.62 0.17
CA ASP A 42 11.41 -8.32 1.26
C ASP A 42 11.06 -9.82 1.30
N LEU A 43 10.19 -10.30 0.40
CA LEU A 43 9.68 -11.68 0.32
C LEU A 43 9.07 -12.17 1.65
N ALA A 44 8.53 -11.25 2.41
CA ALA A 44 7.85 -11.46 3.68
C ALA A 44 6.70 -10.46 3.84
N PRO A 45 5.65 -10.78 4.60
CA PRO A 45 4.59 -9.84 4.93
C PRO A 45 5.14 -8.60 5.61
N ASN A 46 4.52 -7.43 5.37
CA ASN A 46 4.98 -6.20 6.00
C ASN A 46 4.90 -6.32 7.54
N PRO A 47 6.01 -6.14 8.28
CA PRO A 47 6.05 -6.38 9.72
C PRO A 47 5.12 -5.46 10.52
N HIS A 48 4.87 -4.23 10.05
CA HIS A 48 3.99 -3.28 10.74
C HIS A 48 2.51 -3.62 10.55
N VAL A 49 2.15 -4.24 9.42
CA VAL A 49 0.81 -4.80 9.19
C VAL A 49 0.62 -6.05 10.04
N VAL A 50 1.60 -6.97 10.05
CA VAL A 50 1.58 -8.21 10.86
C VAL A 50 1.42 -7.88 12.34
N GLU A 51 2.25 -6.99 12.90
CA GLU A 51 2.16 -6.54 14.29
C GLU A 51 0.79 -5.98 14.63
N TRP A 52 0.21 -5.17 13.72
CA TRP A 52 -1.12 -4.62 13.92
C TRP A 52 -2.18 -5.72 13.90
N LEU A 53 -2.14 -6.65 12.95
CA LEU A 53 -3.07 -7.78 12.86
C LEU A 53 -3.01 -8.69 14.10
N GLU A 54 -1.82 -8.95 14.63
CA GLU A 54 -1.63 -9.74 15.85
C GLU A 54 -2.20 -9.05 17.09
N ARG A 55 -2.02 -7.74 17.19
CA ARG A 55 -2.48 -6.97 18.36
C ARG A 55 -3.98 -6.71 18.34
N GLU A 56 -4.55 -6.32 17.22
CA GLU A 56 -5.96 -5.94 17.10
C GLU A 56 -6.86 -7.14 16.82
N ALA A 57 -6.32 -8.23 16.27
CA ALA A 57 -7.01 -9.47 15.92
C ALA A 57 -8.41 -9.25 15.30
N PRO A 58 -8.53 -8.43 14.24
CA PRO A 58 -9.82 -8.12 13.66
C PRO A 58 -10.48 -9.42 13.16
N PRO A 59 -11.81 -9.55 13.29
CA PRO A 59 -12.51 -10.73 12.80
C PRO A 59 -12.30 -10.86 11.28
N PRO A 60 -12.12 -12.08 10.76
CA PRO A 60 -12.02 -12.31 9.32
C PRO A 60 -13.26 -11.81 8.58
N GLY A 61 -13.03 -11.23 7.43
CA GLY A 61 -14.04 -10.71 6.51
C GLY A 61 -13.42 -10.54 5.15
N ARG A 62 -13.95 -9.66 4.31
CA ARG A 62 -13.39 -9.35 3.01
C ARG A 62 -12.31 -8.27 3.13
N ALA A 63 -11.08 -8.59 2.75
CA ALA A 63 -9.93 -7.69 2.84
C ALA A 63 -9.44 -7.25 1.45
N LEU A 64 -8.89 -6.04 1.39
CA LEU A 64 -8.20 -5.50 0.21
C LEU A 64 -6.76 -5.17 0.57
N ASP A 65 -5.81 -5.70 -0.21
CA ASP A 65 -4.40 -5.31 -0.16
C ASP A 65 -4.04 -4.47 -1.39
N ILE A 66 -3.69 -3.20 -1.15
CA ILE A 66 -3.44 -2.19 -2.19
C ILE A 66 -1.95 -2.14 -2.52
N GLY A 67 -1.60 -2.22 -3.82
CA GLY A 67 -0.21 -2.25 -4.24
C GLY A 67 0.51 -3.47 -3.68
N CYS A 68 -0.11 -4.64 -3.80
CA CYS A 68 0.30 -5.88 -3.13
C CYS A 68 1.67 -6.42 -3.57
N GLY A 69 2.24 -5.89 -4.65
CA GLY A 69 3.54 -6.32 -5.18
C GLY A 69 3.60 -7.83 -5.42
N LEU A 70 4.48 -8.51 -4.69
CA LEU A 70 4.71 -9.96 -4.81
C LEU A 70 3.75 -10.81 -3.93
N GLY A 71 2.76 -10.20 -3.26
CA GLY A 71 1.64 -10.88 -2.62
C GLY A 71 1.86 -11.30 -1.16
N ASP A 72 3.00 -11.01 -0.55
CA ASP A 72 3.35 -11.55 0.78
C ASP A 72 2.35 -11.15 1.88
N THR A 73 1.92 -9.87 1.91
CA THR A 73 0.91 -9.39 2.89
C THR A 73 -0.48 -9.95 2.58
N ALA A 74 -0.87 -10.03 1.30
CA ALA A 74 -2.12 -10.64 0.88
C ALA A 74 -2.24 -12.11 1.32
N GLU A 75 -1.16 -12.88 1.18
CA GLU A 75 -1.10 -14.28 1.60
C GLU A 75 -1.16 -14.43 3.14
N ASP A 76 -0.57 -13.49 3.90
CA ASP A 76 -0.70 -13.49 5.35
C ASP A 76 -2.16 -13.22 5.79
N LEU A 77 -2.85 -12.28 5.15
CA LEU A 77 -4.26 -12.04 5.37
C LEU A 77 -5.10 -13.29 5.04
N ALA A 78 -4.84 -13.96 3.92
CA ALA A 78 -5.55 -15.17 3.53
C ALA A 78 -5.33 -16.33 4.53
N ARG A 79 -4.11 -16.50 5.05
CA ARG A 79 -3.80 -17.48 6.11
C ARG A 79 -4.51 -17.18 7.43
N ARG A 80 -4.82 -15.92 7.71
CA ARG A 80 -5.61 -15.48 8.87
C ARG A 80 -7.13 -15.62 8.66
N GLY A 81 -7.57 -16.14 7.51
CA GLY A 81 -8.97 -16.44 7.21
C GLY A 81 -9.75 -15.34 6.50
N PHE A 82 -9.09 -14.26 6.05
CA PHE A 82 -9.75 -13.25 5.24
C PHE A 82 -10.03 -13.75 3.81
N GLU A 83 -11.15 -13.32 3.23
CA GLU A 83 -11.38 -13.35 1.79
C GLU A 83 -10.64 -12.16 1.16
N VAL A 84 -9.51 -12.42 0.50
CA VAL A 84 -8.60 -11.38 0.06
C VAL A 84 -8.73 -11.09 -1.42
N VAL A 85 -8.96 -9.82 -1.74
CA VAL A 85 -8.65 -9.22 -3.04
C VAL A 85 -7.33 -8.47 -2.88
N ALA A 86 -6.41 -8.66 -3.82
CA ALA A 86 -5.13 -7.95 -3.82
C ALA A 86 -4.87 -7.40 -5.22
N PHE A 87 -4.45 -6.15 -5.32
CA PHE A 87 -4.12 -5.60 -6.63
C PHE A 87 -2.79 -4.85 -6.65
N ASP A 88 -2.20 -4.84 -7.82
CA ASP A 88 -1.08 -3.98 -8.16
C ASP A 88 -1.31 -3.39 -9.55
N VAL A 89 -0.74 -2.22 -9.83
CA VAL A 89 -0.79 -1.60 -11.16
C VAL A 89 0.07 -2.36 -12.16
N SER A 90 1.06 -3.10 -11.68
CA SER A 90 1.98 -3.90 -12.48
C SER A 90 1.42 -5.31 -12.75
N ALA A 91 1.19 -5.61 -14.02
CA ALA A 91 0.85 -6.96 -14.46
C ALA A 91 1.98 -7.95 -14.16
N SER A 92 3.24 -7.53 -14.31
CA SER A 92 4.42 -8.33 -13.98
C SER A 92 4.51 -8.68 -12.49
N ALA A 93 4.09 -7.77 -11.58
CA ALA A 93 4.01 -8.04 -10.15
C ALA A 93 2.94 -9.10 -9.85
N ILE A 94 1.73 -8.94 -10.40
CA ILE A 94 0.62 -9.87 -10.23
C ILE A 94 0.97 -11.27 -10.77
N ASP A 95 1.59 -11.35 -11.94
CA ASP A 95 2.04 -12.62 -12.50
C ASP A 95 3.13 -13.27 -11.63
N ALA A 96 4.01 -12.48 -11.04
CA ALA A 96 5.01 -12.98 -10.11
C ALA A 96 4.36 -13.49 -8.81
N ALA A 97 3.38 -12.78 -8.24
CA ALA A 97 2.63 -13.22 -7.07
C ALA A 97 1.93 -14.56 -7.33
N ARG A 98 1.20 -14.69 -8.45
CA ARG A 98 0.54 -15.93 -8.85
C ARG A 98 1.51 -17.10 -9.03
N ARG A 99 2.69 -16.86 -9.61
CA ARG A 99 3.74 -17.91 -9.74
C ARG A 99 4.32 -18.33 -8.41
N ARG A 100 4.48 -17.39 -7.46
CA ARG A 100 5.00 -17.68 -6.11
C ARG A 100 4.00 -18.48 -5.28
N PHE A 101 2.72 -18.24 -5.49
CA PHE A 101 1.63 -18.81 -4.69
C PHE A 101 0.59 -19.51 -5.58
N PRO A 102 0.94 -20.63 -6.25
CA PRO A 102 0.07 -21.30 -7.21
C PRO A 102 -1.20 -21.90 -6.60
N GLU A 103 -1.18 -22.18 -5.30
CA GLU A 103 -2.33 -22.72 -4.55
C GLU A 103 -3.10 -21.62 -3.78
N SER A 104 -2.81 -20.35 -4.06
CA SER A 104 -3.42 -19.21 -3.36
C SER A 104 -4.92 -19.11 -3.56
N ARG A 105 -5.61 -18.65 -2.51
CA ARG A 105 -7.02 -18.27 -2.55
C ARG A 105 -7.22 -16.76 -2.73
N VAL A 106 -6.13 -16.00 -2.82
CA VAL A 106 -6.17 -14.55 -3.04
C VAL A 106 -6.62 -14.26 -4.47
N ASP A 107 -7.60 -13.37 -4.60
CA ASP A 107 -8.01 -12.83 -5.90
C ASP A 107 -7.06 -11.71 -6.33
N TYR A 108 -6.01 -12.10 -7.03
CA TYR A 108 -5.01 -11.17 -7.56
C TYR A 108 -5.50 -10.46 -8.82
N ARG A 109 -5.50 -9.13 -8.84
CA ARG A 109 -5.99 -8.29 -9.94
C ARG A 109 -4.93 -7.28 -10.38
N VAL A 110 -4.89 -6.98 -11.67
CA VAL A 110 -4.19 -5.79 -12.17
C VAL A 110 -5.18 -4.63 -12.10
N ALA A 111 -4.88 -3.62 -11.30
CA ALA A 111 -5.72 -2.44 -11.17
C ALA A 111 -4.90 -1.21 -10.75
N ASP A 112 -5.39 -0.03 -11.13
CA ASP A 112 -4.81 1.26 -10.77
C ASP A 112 -5.62 1.91 -9.64
N LEU A 113 -4.97 2.28 -8.53
CA LEU A 113 -5.61 2.96 -7.41
C LEU A 113 -6.30 4.27 -7.84
N LEU A 114 -5.78 4.93 -8.87
CA LEU A 114 -6.36 6.16 -9.40
C LEU A 114 -7.60 5.90 -10.27
N ARG A 115 -7.82 4.64 -10.73
CA ARG A 115 -8.91 4.24 -11.65
C ARG A 115 -9.55 2.92 -11.25
N LEU A 116 -9.91 2.79 -9.97
CA LEU A 116 -10.47 1.55 -9.44
C LEU A 116 -11.80 1.17 -10.08
N PRO A 117 -12.08 -0.14 -10.23
CA PRO A 117 -13.39 -0.66 -10.58
C PRO A 117 -14.47 -0.20 -9.60
N ALA A 118 -15.69 0.05 -10.12
CA ALA A 118 -16.78 0.57 -9.30
C ALA A 118 -17.23 -0.38 -8.19
N ASP A 119 -17.06 -1.69 -8.37
CA ASP A 119 -17.39 -2.75 -7.41
C ASP A 119 -16.47 -2.80 -6.18
N PHE A 120 -15.40 -2.00 -6.16
CA PHE A 120 -14.52 -1.87 -4.99
C PHE A 120 -15.09 -0.90 -3.94
N ALA A 121 -15.98 0.01 -4.34
CA ALA A 121 -16.53 1.01 -3.42
C ALA A 121 -17.42 0.37 -2.36
N GLY A 122 -17.09 0.58 -1.07
CA GLY A 122 -17.86 0.07 0.07
C GLY A 122 -17.90 -1.45 0.18
N ALA A 123 -16.87 -2.14 -0.34
CA ALA A 123 -16.90 -3.59 -0.48
C ALA A 123 -16.07 -4.36 0.56
N PHE A 124 -15.26 -3.68 1.39
CA PHE A 124 -14.25 -4.35 2.21
C PHE A 124 -14.43 -4.08 3.72
N ASP A 125 -14.28 -5.13 4.52
CA ASP A 125 -14.21 -5.06 5.96
C ASP A 125 -12.91 -4.44 6.43
N LEU A 126 -11.81 -4.79 5.74
CA LEU A 126 -10.47 -4.31 6.01
C LEU A 126 -9.77 -3.90 4.71
N VAL A 127 -9.25 -2.69 4.65
CA VAL A 127 -8.41 -2.21 3.57
C VAL A 127 -7.01 -1.95 4.13
N ILE A 128 -6.00 -2.50 3.48
CA ILE A 128 -4.58 -2.27 3.79
C ILE A 128 -3.98 -1.39 2.70
N GLU A 129 -3.52 -0.22 3.08
CA GLU A 129 -2.64 0.65 2.32
C GLU A 129 -1.26 0.64 2.98
N CYS A 130 -0.27 0.06 2.33
CA CYS A 130 1.07 -0.01 2.87
C CYS A 130 2.10 0.46 1.84
N TYR A 131 2.66 1.66 2.07
CA TYR A 131 3.71 2.27 1.26
C TYR A 131 3.34 2.69 -0.16
N THR A 132 2.06 2.65 -0.55
CA THR A 132 1.60 3.04 -1.90
C THR A 132 1.49 4.56 -2.03
N LEU A 133 0.89 5.26 -1.07
CA LEU A 133 0.76 6.73 -1.11
C LEU A 133 2.11 7.44 -1.19
N GLN A 134 3.11 6.95 -0.48
CA GLN A 134 4.44 7.57 -0.41
C GLN A 134 5.27 7.42 -1.70
N VAL A 135 4.84 6.62 -2.66
CA VAL A 135 5.51 6.46 -3.96
C VAL A 135 4.77 7.14 -5.11
N LEU A 136 3.59 7.69 -4.82
CA LEU A 136 2.85 8.57 -5.74
C LEU A 136 3.36 10.01 -5.60
N PRO A 137 3.50 10.75 -6.71
CA PRO A 137 3.82 12.18 -6.65
C PRO A 137 2.67 12.95 -5.96
N PRO A 138 2.97 14.11 -5.34
CA PRO A 138 1.97 14.87 -4.56
C PRO A 138 0.67 15.15 -5.32
N GLU A 139 0.75 15.39 -6.62
CA GLU A 139 -0.38 15.70 -7.50
C GLU A 139 -1.37 14.52 -7.60
N ALA A 140 -0.86 13.29 -7.61
CA ALA A 140 -1.69 12.08 -7.68
C ALA A 140 -2.24 11.64 -6.30
N ARG A 141 -1.64 12.10 -5.19
CA ARG A 141 -2.05 11.67 -3.84
C ARG A 141 -3.46 12.10 -3.46
N ALA A 142 -3.92 13.26 -3.94
CA ALA A 142 -5.27 13.73 -3.65
C ALA A 142 -6.33 12.77 -4.23
N GLU A 143 -6.13 12.32 -5.47
CA GLU A 143 -7.00 11.35 -6.14
C GLU A 143 -6.91 9.97 -5.46
N ALA A 144 -5.71 9.49 -5.15
CA ALA A 144 -5.49 8.24 -4.42
C ALA A 144 -6.19 8.28 -3.04
N THR A 145 -6.05 9.38 -2.29
CA THR A 145 -6.71 9.56 -1.00
C THR A 145 -8.24 9.52 -1.15
N ALA A 146 -8.79 10.16 -2.18
CA ALA A 146 -10.22 10.11 -2.47
C ALA A 146 -10.69 8.69 -2.84
N ALA A 147 -9.86 7.90 -3.52
CA ALA A 147 -10.13 6.50 -3.80
C ALA A 147 -10.14 5.67 -2.51
N LEU A 148 -9.11 5.78 -1.66
CA LEU A 148 -9.00 5.06 -0.39
C LEU A 148 -10.22 5.25 0.50
N ARG A 149 -10.73 6.47 0.59
CA ARG A 149 -11.90 6.81 1.42
C ARG A 149 -13.16 6.03 1.06
N ARG A 150 -13.29 5.58 -0.19
CA ARG A 150 -14.48 4.89 -0.68
C ARG A 150 -14.46 3.38 -0.51
N LEU A 151 -13.31 2.79 -0.21
CA LEU A 151 -13.11 1.34 -0.21
C LEU A 151 -13.74 0.60 0.99
N PRO A 152 -13.59 1.08 2.25
CA PRO A 152 -14.20 0.40 3.38
C PRO A 152 -15.73 0.42 3.30
N ARG A 153 -16.38 -0.71 3.58
CA ARG A 153 -17.84 -0.75 3.74
C ARG A 153 -18.29 -0.01 5.02
N PRO A 154 -19.58 0.29 5.20
CA PRO A 154 -20.09 0.73 6.50
C PRO A 154 -19.64 -0.22 7.62
N GLY A 155 -19.03 0.33 8.68
CA GLY A 155 -18.40 -0.43 9.77
C GLY A 155 -17.02 -1.02 9.45
N GLY A 156 -16.53 -0.89 8.22
CA GLY A 156 -15.20 -1.35 7.79
C GLY A 156 -14.07 -0.42 8.22
N SER A 157 -12.84 -0.87 8.01
CA SER A 157 -11.62 -0.19 8.44
C SER A 157 -10.62 -0.01 7.29
N LEU A 158 -9.84 1.08 7.37
CA LEU A 158 -8.67 1.33 6.52
C LEU A 158 -7.45 1.46 7.42
N LEU A 159 -6.46 0.60 7.21
CA LEU A 159 -5.13 0.70 7.82
C LEU A 159 -4.17 1.31 6.81
N VAL A 160 -3.50 2.39 7.22
CA VAL A 160 -2.47 3.06 6.44
C VAL A 160 -1.13 2.94 7.14
N VAL A 161 -0.11 2.49 6.43
CA VAL A 161 1.28 2.41 6.91
C VAL A 161 2.18 3.17 5.93
N ALA A 162 2.95 4.14 6.43
CA ALA A 162 3.84 4.95 5.62
C ALA A 162 5.15 5.28 6.35
N ARG A 163 6.16 5.71 5.60
CA ARG A 163 7.31 6.44 6.18
C ARG A 163 6.85 7.82 6.62
N GLY A 164 7.32 8.24 7.81
CA GLY A 164 7.01 9.54 8.38
C GLY A 164 8.14 10.55 8.21
N ARG A 165 7.77 11.84 8.17
CA ARG A 165 8.67 13.00 8.27
C ARG A 165 8.01 14.13 9.06
N GLU A 166 8.80 15.06 9.57
CA GLU A 166 8.28 16.33 10.08
C GLU A 166 7.89 17.26 8.91
N PRO A 167 6.93 18.18 9.12
CA PRO A 167 6.52 19.13 8.10
C PRO A 167 7.66 20.00 7.55
N GLU A 168 8.62 20.34 8.41
CA GLU A 168 9.78 21.19 8.10
C GLU A 168 10.87 20.42 7.34
N GLU A 169 10.86 19.10 7.40
CA GLU A 169 11.82 18.27 6.67
C GLU A 169 11.47 18.25 5.18
N PRO A 170 12.47 18.36 4.29
CA PRO A 170 12.23 18.24 2.86
C PRO A 170 11.68 16.84 2.53
N SER A 171 10.76 16.76 1.58
CA SER A 171 10.21 15.46 1.13
C SER A 171 11.25 14.52 0.51
N GLY A 172 12.40 15.07 0.13
CA GLY A 172 13.53 14.29 -0.39
C GLY A 172 13.22 13.65 -1.75
N GLN A 173 13.75 12.44 -1.92
CA GLN A 173 13.56 11.61 -3.12
C GLN A 173 12.58 10.48 -2.84
N MET A 174 11.96 9.96 -3.90
CA MET A 174 11.07 8.79 -3.84
C MET A 174 11.76 7.58 -3.14
N PRO A 175 11.08 6.91 -2.20
CA PRO A 175 9.75 7.19 -1.69
C PRO A 175 9.72 8.49 -0.87
N TRP A 176 8.63 9.27 -1.02
CA TRP A 176 8.47 10.54 -0.30
C TRP A 176 7.74 10.28 1.03
N PRO A 177 8.43 10.40 2.18
CA PRO A 177 7.78 10.24 3.48
C PRO A 177 6.62 11.21 3.65
N LEU A 178 5.55 10.76 4.31
CA LEU A 178 4.36 11.56 4.57
C LEU A 178 4.49 12.30 5.91
N THR A 179 3.88 13.45 6.03
CA THR A 179 3.64 14.10 7.30
C THR A 179 2.43 13.50 8.00
N ARG A 180 2.35 13.69 9.31
CA ARG A 180 1.15 13.35 10.09
C ARG A 180 -0.11 13.96 9.48
N ALA A 181 -0.06 15.25 9.12
CA ALA A 181 -1.19 15.97 8.53
C ALA A 181 -1.65 15.37 7.19
N GLU A 182 -0.71 14.92 6.33
CA GLU A 182 -1.05 14.25 5.07
C GLU A 182 -1.80 12.93 5.31
N VAL A 183 -1.44 12.17 6.33
CA VAL A 183 -2.14 10.92 6.70
C VAL A 183 -3.48 11.23 7.36
N GLU A 184 -3.54 12.16 8.32
CA GLU A 184 -4.78 12.56 9.00
C GLU A 184 -5.81 13.15 8.02
N ALA A 185 -5.35 13.79 6.95
CA ALA A 185 -6.22 14.32 5.88
C ALA A 185 -7.05 13.23 5.16
N ILE A 186 -6.75 11.94 5.36
CA ILE A 186 -7.60 10.85 4.86
C ILE A 186 -8.97 10.83 5.56
N ALA A 187 -9.04 11.30 6.81
CA ALA A 187 -10.28 11.32 7.57
C ALA A 187 -11.38 12.15 6.90
N THR A 188 -12.62 11.73 7.09
CA THR A 188 -13.84 12.44 6.70
C THR A 188 -14.89 12.27 7.81
N PRO A 189 -16.03 12.98 7.79
CA PRO A 189 -17.07 12.78 8.79
C PRO A 189 -17.58 11.33 8.89
N ASP A 190 -17.54 10.57 7.79
CA ASP A 190 -17.98 9.18 7.71
C ASP A 190 -16.84 8.15 7.77
N LEU A 191 -15.58 8.58 7.73
CA LEU A 191 -14.38 7.76 7.87
C LEU A 191 -13.45 8.39 8.91
N ALA A 192 -13.70 8.10 10.18
CA ALA A 192 -12.98 8.74 11.28
C ALA A 192 -11.62 8.11 11.54
N LEU A 193 -10.63 8.92 11.88
CA LEU A 193 -9.36 8.45 12.43
C LEU A 193 -9.61 7.87 13.81
N ALA A 194 -9.45 6.55 13.96
CA ALA A 194 -9.64 5.83 15.21
C ALA A 194 -8.36 5.70 16.04
N ARG A 195 -7.21 5.57 15.38
CA ARG A 195 -5.90 5.46 16.03
C ARG A 195 -4.79 5.98 15.13
N PHE A 196 -3.80 6.63 15.74
CA PHE A 196 -2.60 7.08 15.05
C PHE A 196 -1.38 6.70 15.88
N GLU A 197 -0.39 6.10 15.25
CA GLU A 197 0.89 5.71 15.86
C GLU A 197 2.01 6.32 15.03
N ASP A 198 2.99 6.89 15.72
CA ASP A 198 4.18 7.53 15.17
C ASP A 198 5.39 7.00 15.93
N PHE A 199 6.23 6.22 15.27
CA PHE A 199 7.29 5.46 15.94
C PHE A 199 8.50 5.25 15.04
N LEU A 200 9.64 4.98 15.64
CA LEU A 200 10.83 4.46 14.97
C LEU A 200 10.74 2.93 14.92
N ASP A 201 10.96 2.36 13.71
CA ASP A 201 11.03 0.93 13.55
C ASP A 201 12.38 0.35 14.00
N ARG A 202 12.60 -0.94 13.75
CA ARG A 202 13.81 -1.67 14.14
C ARG A 202 14.81 -1.82 12.99
N GLU A 203 14.64 -1.08 11.88
CA GLU A 203 15.63 -1.05 10.81
C GLU A 203 16.93 -0.38 11.30
N ASP A 204 18.02 -0.64 10.64
CA ASP A 204 19.31 0.02 10.90
C ASP A 204 19.78 0.77 9.63
N PRO A 205 19.78 2.12 9.64
CA PRO A 205 19.28 3.01 10.70
C PRO A 205 17.75 2.95 10.87
N PRO A 206 17.23 3.26 12.08
CA PRO A 206 15.78 3.27 12.34
C PRO A 206 15.03 4.21 11.40
N VAL A 207 13.86 3.78 10.93
CA VAL A 207 13.01 4.59 10.05
C VAL A 207 11.73 4.97 10.79
N ARG A 208 11.36 6.26 10.71
CA ARG A 208 10.09 6.72 11.26
C ARG A 208 8.93 6.17 10.45
N ARG A 209 7.95 5.60 11.16
CA ARG A 209 6.73 5.04 10.60
C ARG A 209 5.50 5.74 11.15
N LEU A 210 4.57 5.98 10.27
CA LEU A 210 3.21 6.40 10.60
C LEU A 210 2.29 5.22 10.33
N ARG A 211 1.48 4.85 11.34
CA ARG A 211 0.45 3.80 11.20
C ARG A 211 -0.88 4.37 11.69
N ALA A 212 -1.84 4.47 10.79
CA ALA A 212 -3.13 5.08 11.07
C ALA A 212 -4.27 4.11 10.75
N LEU A 213 -5.19 3.97 11.68
CA LEU A 213 -6.42 3.20 11.53
C LEU A 213 -7.59 4.16 11.39
N PHE A 214 -8.32 4.04 10.31
CA PHE A 214 -9.58 4.73 10.09
C PHE A 214 -10.74 3.74 10.15
N ARG A 215 -11.89 4.19 10.66
CA ARG A 215 -13.11 3.40 10.71
C ARG A 215 -14.25 4.13 10.05
N ARG A 216 -14.93 3.45 9.14
CA ARG A 216 -16.15 3.97 8.54
C ARG A 216 -17.31 3.82 9.52
N ALA A 217 -18.15 4.86 9.62
CA ALA A 217 -19.39 4.78 10.40
C ALA A 217 -20.24 3.58 9.93
N GLY A 218 -20.86 2.88 10.90
CA GLY A 218 -21.86 1.87 10.60
C GLY A 218 -23.12 2.53 10.02
N GLY A 219 -23.79 1.86 9.12
CA GLY A 219 -25.07 2.32 8.61
C GLY A 219 -26.18 2.11 9.63
#